data_4b7b369ab95a508f38ec3f7c9b3fe353
#
_entry.id   4b7b369ab95a508f38ec3f7c9b3fe353
#
_cell.length_a   1.000
_cell.length_b   1.000
_cell.length_c   1.000
_cell.angle_alpha   90.00
_cell.angle_beta   90.00
_cell.angle_gamma   90.00
#
_symmetry.space_group_name_H-M   'P 1'
#
loop_
_entity.id
_entity.type
_entity.pdbx_description
1 polymer ?
#
loop_
_entity_poly.entity_id
_entity_poly.type
_entity_poly.pdbx_seq_one_letter_code
_entity_poly.pdbx_strand_id
1 'polypeptide(L)'
;MGQMIDEEDCEVCIPFEQDWIFTYGDLVTLLLCFFILLFSMCRTDVEKSKQISESLKGMPPGSPFIFNGQSSNLDKASKELEQLEVPDDVSINASKAGVEVTFSKTVAFEQGSVSISEKAKKTLDKMLPIIGQLQNNIEISGHTDESDSNKKYPSSWELSVARASVIAAFLESKLIPVERIQVAGYGDSRPRFNPDTAYKRNLNRRVQILLLPEDQTR
;
A
#
# COMPACT_ATOMS: atom_id res chain seq x y z
N MET A 1 3.15 5.41 -96.53
CA MET A 1 3.39 4.14 -95.91
C MET A 1 3.19 4.31 -94.41
N GLY A 2 1.96 4.05 -93.97
CA GLY A 2 1.63 4.07 -92.58
C GLY A 2 1.84 2.68 -92.01
N GLN A 3 2.67 2.55 -91.00
CA GLN A 3 2.80 1.32 -90.21
C GLN A 3 1.60 1.27 -89.25
N MET A 4 0.80 0.23 -89.40
CA MET A 4 -0.16 -0.14 -88.40
C MET A 4 0.59 -0.66 -87.16
N ILE A 5 0.29 -0.08 -86.03
CA ILE A 5 0.78 -0.52 -84.74
C ILE A 5 -0.17 -1.64 -84.33
N ASP A 6 0.37 -2.83 -84.09
CA ASP A 6 -0.36 -4.01 -83.63
C ASP A 6 -0.90 -3.74 -82.23
N GLU A 7 -2.17 -4.04 -82.04
CA GLU A 7 -2.93 -3.90 -80.79
C GLU A 7 -2.58 -4.98 -79.70
N GLU A 8 -1.47 -5.71 -79.82
CA GLU A 8 -1.12 -6.84 -78.95
C GLU A 8 -0.19 -6.53 -77.83
N ASP A 9 0.26 -5.29 -77.65
CA ASP A 9 1.16 -4.89 -76.53
C ASP A 9 0.42 -4.13 -75.44
N CYS A 10 -0.83 -4.44 -75.15
CA CYS A 10 -1.41 -4.07 -73.87
C CYS A 10 -0.85 -4.96 -72.78
N GLU A 11 0.15 -4.47 -72.03
CA GLU A 11 0.56 -5.10 -70.77
C GLU A 11 -0.69 -5.31 -69.92
N VAL A 12 -1.04 -6.55 -69.71
CA VAL A 12 -2.08 -6.98 -68.81
C VAL A 12 -1.67 -6.45 -67.43
N CYS A 13 -2.31 -5.39 -66.96
CA CYS A 13 -2.16 -4.96 -65.59
C CYS A 13 -2.57 -6.13 -64.67
N ILE A 14 -1.58 -6.88 -64.17
CA ILE A 14 -1.82 -7.91 -63.17
C ILE A 14 -2.43 -7.20 -61.99
N PRO A 15 -3.67 -7.49 -61.55
CA PRO A 15 -4.25 -6.93 -60.36
C PRO A 15 -3.34 -7.34 -59.22
N PHE A 16 -2.81 -6.35 -58.51
CA PHE A 16 -1.97 -6.54 -57.31
C PHE A 16 -2.85 -7.35 -56.32
N GLU A 17 -2.53 -8.64 -56.16
CA GLU A 17 -3.23 -9.49 -55.21
C GLU A 17 -3.01 -8.94 -53.80
N GLN A 18 -4.00 -8.16 -53.34
CA GLN A 18 -3.98 -7.53 -52.01
C GLN A 18 -4.63 -8.47 -50.97
N ASP A 19 -4.69 -9.75 -51.20
CA ASP A 19 -5.29 -10.72 -50.28
C ASP A 19 -4.65 -10.74 -48.90
N TRP A 20 -3.39 -10.36 -48.82
CA TRP A 20 -2.71 -10.20 -47.54
C TRP A 20 -3.28 -9.06 -46.69
N ILE A 21 -3.90 -8.03 -47.26
CA ILE A 21 -4.53 -6.91 -46.53
C ILE A 21 -5.73 -7.41 -45.72
N PHE A 22 -6.50 -8.34 -46.29
CA PHE A 22 -7.64 -8.93 -45.57
C PHE A 22 -7.18 -9.76 -44.37
N THR A 23 -6.15 -10.58 -44.54
CA THR A 23 -5.58 -11.37 -43.44
C THR A 23 -4.92 -10.48 -42.38
N TYR A 24 -4.23 -9.43 -42.79
CA TYR A 24 -3.66 -8.43 -41.86
C TYR A 24 -4.76 -7.67 -41.13
N GLY A 25 -5.81 -7.25 -41.81
CA GLY A 25 -6.98 -6.56 -41.21
C GLY A 25 -7.65 -7.44 -40.15
N ASP A 26 -7.85 -8.73 -40.40
CA ASP A 26 -8.43 -9.67 -39.46
C ASP A 26 -7.55 -9.83 -38.21
N LEU A 27 -6.23 -9.97 -38.38
CA LEU A 27 -5.28 -10.10 -37.27
C LEU A 27 -5.31 -8.83 -36.40
N VAL A 28 -5.33 -7.62 -36.99
CA VAL A 28 -5.36 -6.35 -36.26
C VAL A 28 -6.69 -6.20 -35.52
N THR A 29 -7.82 -6.56 -36.12
CA THR A 29 -9.14 -6.48 -35.45
C THR A 29 -9.25 -7.44 -34.29
N LEU A 30 -8.74 -8.68 -34.43
CA LEU A 30 -8.67 -9.63 -33.32
C LEU A 30 -7.78 -9.14 -32.19
N LEU A 31 -6.62 -8.54 -32.52
CA LEU A 31 -5.72 -7.97 -31.53
C LEU A 31 -6.39 -6.79 -30.79
N LEU A 32 -7.10 -5.93 -31.53
CA LEU A 32 -7.85 -4.80 -30.95
C LEU A 32 -8.95 -5.29 -30.00
N CYS A 33 -9.75 -6.28 -30.41
CA CYS A 33 -10.76 -6.89 -29.56
C CYS A 33 -10.15 -7.48 -28.28
N PHE A 34 -9.02 -8.15 -28.41
CA PHE A 34 -8.29 -8.70 -27.24
C PHE A 34 -7.85 -7.61 -26.29
N PHE A 35 -7.28 -6.49 -26.77
CA PHE A 35 -6.90 -5.36 -25.91
C PHE A 35 -8.11 -4.67 -25.27
N ILE A 36 -9.23 -4.54 -25.98
CA ILE A 36 -10.46 -3.99 -25.41
C ILE A 36 -10.97 -4.87 -24.27
N LEU A 37 -10.94 -6.19 -24.44
CA LEU A 37 -11.31 -7.15 -23.40
C LEU A 37 -10.36 -7.06 -22.18
N LEU A 38 -9.04 -7.00 -22.42
CA LEU A 38 -8.07 -6.83 -21.33
C LEU A 38 -8.28 -5.49 -20.61
N PHE A 39 -8.54 -4.40 -21.36
CA PHE A 39 -8.79 -3.09 -20.76
C PHE A 39 -10.10 -3.05 -19.96
N SER A 40 -11.14 -3.74 -20.44
CA SER A 40 -12.39 -3.91 -19.71
C SER A 40 -12.22 -4.66 -18.40
N MET A 41 -11.35 -5.69 -18.38
CA MET A 41 -11.02 -6.43 -17.16
C MET A 41 -10.12 -5.64 -16.20
N CYS A 42 -9.28 -4.73 -16.71
CA CYS A 42 -8.37 -3.91 -15.90
C CYS A 42 -9.09 -2.86 -15.03
N ARG A 43 -10.35 -2.54 -15.33
CA ARG A 43 -11.23 -1.65 -14.54
C ARG A 43 -12.14 -2.41 -13.57
N THR A 44 -11.77 -3.61 -13.15
CA THR A 44 -12.56 -4.31 -12.14
C THR A 44 -12.47 -3.59 -10.81
N ASP A 45 -13.59 -3.01 -10.37
CA ASP A 45 -13.78 -2.49 -9.04
C ASP A 45 -13.36 -3.54 -8.02
N VAL A 46 -12.60 -3.14 -7.00
CA VAL A 46 -12.11 -4.00 -5.93
C VAL A 46 -13.23 -4.82 -5.27
N GLU A 47 -14.47 -4.30 -5.27
CA GLU A 47 -15.65 -5.00 -4.77
C GLU A 47 -16.07 -6.18 -5.65
N LYS A 48 -15.99 -6.06 -6.98
CA LYS A 48 -16.31 -7.18 -7.89
C LYS A 48 -15.27 -8.30 -7.84
N SER A 49 -14.00 -7.96 -7.63
CA SER A 49 -12.94 -8.97 -7.45
C SER A 49 -13.14 -9.77 -6.16
N LYS A 50 -13.67 -9.14 -5.09
CA LYS A 50 -14.04 -9.83 -3.85
C LYS A 50 -15.20 -10.81 -4.04
N GLN A 51 -16.22 -10.44 -4.79
CA GLN A 51 -17.36 -11.33 -5.10
C GLN A 51 -16.93 -12.54 -5.94
N ILE A 52 -16.00 -12.34 -6.89
CA ILE A 52 -15.46 -13.44 -7.70
C ILE A 52 -14.63 -14.40 -6.83
N SER A 53 -13.83 -13.88 -5.90
CA SER A 53 -13.04 -14.71 -4.98
C SER A 53 -13.92 -15.51 -3.99
N GLU A 54 -15.05 -14.97 -3.56
CA GLU A 54 -16.02 -15.68 -2.71
C GLU A 54 -16.75 -16.78 -3.48
N SER A 55 -17.08 -16.54 -4.75
CA SER A 55 -17.74 -17.53 -5.60
C SER A 55 -16.80 -18.70 -5.98
N LEU A 56 -15.48 -18.47 -5.98
CA LEU A 56 -14.47 -19.50 -6.28
C LEU A 56 -14.05 -20.33 -5.06
N LYS A 57 -14.44 -19.96 -3.84
CA LYS A 57 -14.18 -20.73 -2.60
C LYS A 57 -14.83 -22.11 -2.57
N GLY A 58 -15.75 -22.40 -3.47
CA GLY A 58 -16.41 -23.72 -3.62
C GLY A 58 -15.76 -24.67 -4.61
N MET A 59 -14.65 -24.32 -5.28
CA MET A 59 -14.00 -25.18 -6.28
C MET A 59 -13.01 -26.17 -5.64
N PRO A 60 -12.97 -27.43 -6.13
CA PRO A 60 -12.05 -28.43 -5.60
C PRO A 60 -10.57 -28.08 -5.88
N PRO A 61 -9.63 -28.51 -5.00
CA PRO A 61 -8.21 -28.24 -5.16
C PRO A 61 -7.68 -28.95 -6.41
N GLY A 62 -7.18 -28.18 -7.38
CA GLY A 62 -6.62 -28.71 -8.64
C GLY A 62 -6.94 -27.88 -9.88
N SER A 63 -7.72 -26.83 -9.78
CA SER A 63 -8.02 -25.91 -10.90
C SER A 63 -6.83 -24.97 -11.16
N PRO A 64 -6.40 -24.76 -12.43
CA PRO A 64 -5.19 -23.98 -12.75
C PRO A 64 -5.35 -22.46 -12.60
N PHE A 65 -6.48 -21.98 -12.05
CA PHE A 65 -6.71 -20.57 -11.72
C PHE A 65 -6.62 -20.34 -10.21
N ILE A 66 -5.44 -20.59 -9.64
CA ILE A 66 -5.16 -20.15 -8.27
C ILE A 66 -4.79 -18.66 -8.30
N PHE A 67 -5.78 -17.78 -8.37
CA PHE A 67 -5.65 -16.51 -7.71
C PHE A 67 -5.60 -16.84 -6.21
N ASN A 68 -4.42 -16.77 -5.63
CA ASN A 68 -4.19 -17.00 -4.22
C ASN A 68 -4.84 -15.87 -3.42
N GLY A 69 -6.19 -15.88 -3.36
CA GLY A 69 -7.02 -15.03 -2.54
C GLY A 69 -7.05 -15.54 -1.10
N GLN A 70 -5.91 -15.95 -0.58
CA GLN A 70 -5.71 -15.97 0.85
C GLN A 70 -5.78 -14.52 1.28
N SER A 71 -6.92 -14.14 1.89
CA SER A 71 -6.93 -12.94 2.72
C SER A 71 -5.74 -13.12 3.65
N SER A 72 -4.71 -12.33 3.47
CA SER A 72 -3.48 -12.43 4.26
C SER A 72 -3.89 -12.33 5.72
N ASN A 73 -3.15 -12.98 6.62
CA ASN A 73 -3.43 -12.84 8.07
C ASN A 73 -3.50 -11.35 8.43
N LEU A 74 -2.80 -10.51 7.68
CA LEU A 74 -2.83 -9.06 7.78
C LEU A 74 -4.20 -8.44 7.43
N ASP A 75 -4.95 -8.97 6.44
CA ASP A 75 -6.29 -8.46 6.10
C ASP A 75 -7.33 -8.78 7.20
N LYS A 76 -7.16 -9.90 7.88
CA LYS A 76 -7.99 -10.23 9.05
C LYS A 76 -7.66 -9.32 10.22
N ALA A 77 -6.35 -9.15 10.49
CA ALA A 77 -5.86 -8.28 11.54
C ALA A 77 -6.24 -6.81 11.29
N SER A 78 -6.24 -6.33 10.04
CA SER A 78 -6.68 -4.97 9.72
C SER A 78 -8.13 -4.73 10.10
N LYS A 79 -9.03 -5.69 9.79
CA LYS A 79 -10.44 -5.61 10.17
C LYS A 79 -10.66 -5.66 11.68
N GLU A 80 -9.89 -6.50 12.38
CA GLU A 80 -9.94 -6.59 13.84
C GLU A 80 -9.42 -5.30 14.48
N LEU A 81 -8.34 -4.73 13.95
CA LEU A 81 -7.79 -3.45 14.42
C LEU A 81 -8.76 -2.29 14.17
N GLU A 82 -9.42 -2.23 13.01
CA GLU A 82 -10.42 -1.20 12.68
C GLU A 82 -11.68 -1.29 13.58
N GLN A 83 -12.01 -2.47 14.11
CA GLN A 83 -13.12 -2.68 15.03
C GLN A 83 -12.79 -2.34 16.50
N LEU A 84 -11.52 -2.11 16.81
CA LEU A 84 -11.13 -1.69 18.16
C LEU A 84 -11.65 -0.28 18.44
N GLU A 85 -12.26 -0.13 19.61
CA GLU A 85 -12.56 1.20 20.15
C GLU A 85 -11.25 1.89 20.53
N VAL A 86 -10.77 2.76 19.66
CA VAL A 86 -9.58 3.60 19.86
C VAL A 86 -9.99 5.06 20.08
N PRO A 87 -9.19 5.86 20.81
CA PRO A 87 -9.43 7.29 20.94
C PRO A 87 -9.43 8.00 19.57
N ASP A 88 -10.17 9.11 19.44
CA ASP A 88 -10.26 9.91 18.19
C ASP A 88 -8.90 10.39 17.65
N ASP A 89 -7.91 10.49 18.52
CA ASP A 89 -6.53 10.88 18.19
C ASP A 89 -5.65 9.73 17.69
N VAL A 90 -6.20 8.53 17.54
CA VAL A 90 -5.53 7.36 16.96
C VAL A 90 -6.27 6.97 15.69
N SER A 91 -5.58 6.93 14.57
CA SER A 91 -6.15 6.50 13.29
C SER A 91 -5.52 5.20 12.83
N ILE A 92 -6.35 4.29 12.34
CA ILE A 92 -5.96 3.00 11.77
C ILE A 92 -6.33 3.03 10.29
N ASN A 93 -5.36 2.79 9.42
CA ASN A 93 -5.54 2.80 7.98
C ASN A 93 -4.92 1.54 7.36
N ALA A 94 -5.73 0.74 6.69
CA ALA A 94 -5.24 -0.37 5.90
C ALA A 94 -4.94 0.08 4.47
N SER A 95 -3.77 -0.29 3.95
CA SER A 95 -3.32 0.02 2.61
C SER A 95 -2.54 -1.14 1.99
N LYS A 96 -2.14 -1.03 0.72
CA LYS A 96 -1.25 -2.01 0.08
C LYS A 96 0.15 -2.06 0.74
N ALA A 97 0.56 -1.00 1.40
CA ALA A 97 1.84 -0.93 2.12
C ALA A 97 1.79 -1.64 3.48
N GLY A 98 0.59 -2.02 3.94
CA GLY A 98 0.38 -2.65 5.24
C GLY A 98 -0.72 -1.95 6.05
N VAL A 99 -0.79 -2.28 7.33
CA VAL A 99 -1.71 -1.64 8.28
C VAL A 99 -0.95 -0.60 9.10
N GLU A 100 -1.34 0.65 8.91
CA GLU A 100 -0.73 1.80 9.59
C GLU A 100 -1.61 2.26 10.77
N VAL A 101 -1.02 2.32 11.94
CA VAL A 101 -1.62 2.91 13.13
C VAL A 101 -0.87 4.18 13.47
N THR A 102 -1.56 5.31 13.41
CA THR A 102 -1.00 6.63 13.68
C THR A 102 -1.50 7.15 15.02
N PHE A 103 -0.58 7.47 15.91
CA PHE A 103 -0.83 8.14 17.18
C PHE A 103 -0.45 9.62 17.08
N SER A 104 -1.35 10.51 17.43
CA SER A 104 -1.01 11.93 17.59
C SER A 104 -0.07 12.12 18.80
N LYS A 105 0.75 13.20 18.78
CA LYS A 105 1.66 13.51 19.89
C LYS A 105 0.96 13.60 21.24
N THR A 106 -0.22 14.20 21.27
CA THR A 106 -0.98 14.45 22.50
C THR A 106 -1.44 13.17 23.20
N VAL A 107 -1.65 12.10 22.40
CA VAL A 107 -2.02 10.79 22.93
C VAL A 107 -0.80 9.92 23.15
N ALA A 108 0.20 9.99 22.24
CA ALA A 108 1.37 9.11 22.31
C ALA A 108 2.25 9.41 23.52
N PHE A 109 2.49 10.67 23.83
CA PHE A 109 3.49 11.08 24.83
C PHE A 109 2.97 12.10 25.82
N GLU A 110 3.56 12.10 27.00
CA GLU A 110 3.36 13.15 27.99
C GLU A 110 3.97 14.48 27.48
N GLN A 111 3.44 15.59 27.96
CA GLN A 111 3.83 16.91 27.51
C GLN A 111 5.33 17.17 27.77
N GLY A 112 6.06 17.52 26.71
CA GLY A 112 7.51 17.79 26.80
C GLY A 112 8.41 16.57 27.01
N SER A 113 7.85 15.34 27.01
CA SER A 113 8.55 14.09 27.27
C SER A 113 8.59 13.17 26.04
N VAL A 114 9.42 12.14 26.15
CA VAL A 114 9.40 10.95 25.30
C VAL A 114 8.74 9.74 26.01
N SER A 115 8.23 9.94 27.23
CA SER A 115 7.53 8.88 27.97
C SER A 115 6.17 8.62 27.36
N ILE A 116 5.83 7.34 27.13
CA ILE A 116 4.55 6.94 26.59
C ILE A 116 3.44 7.29 27.59
N SER A 117 2.38 7.93 27.11
CA SER A 117 1.24 8.24 27.95
C SER A 117 0.46 6.97 28.35
N GLU A 118 -0.27 7.04 29.45
CA GLU A 118 -1.13 5.93 29.88
C GLU A 118 -2.26 5.60 28.87
N LYS A 119 -2.72 6.62 28.14
CA LYS A 119 -3.72 6.42 27.05
C LYS A 119 -3.13 5.61 25.91
N ALA A 120 -1.90 5.96 25.47
CA ALA A 120 -1.22 5.21 24.40
C ALA A 120 -0.88 3.78 24.84
N LYS A 121 -0.41 3.58 26.08
CA LYS A 121 -0.16 2.23 26.61
C LYS A 121 -1.41 1.37 26.56
N LYS A 122 -2.56 1.87 27.04
CA LYS A 122 -3.84 1.14 27.00
C LYS A 122 -4.27 0.80 25.57
N THR A 123 -4.06 1.71 24.61
CA THR A 123 -4.37 1.45 23.20
C THR A 123 -3.44 0.39 22.62
N LEU A 124 -2.13 0.51 22.88
CA LEU A 124 -1.14 -0.49 22.47
C LEU A 124 -1.44 -1.87 23.09
N ASP A 125 -1.80 -1.93 24.39
CA ASP A 125 -2.17 -3.17 25.06
C ASP A 125 -3.39 -3.86 24.41
N LYS A 126 -4.38 -3.10 23.92
CA LYS A 126 -5.51 -3.65 23.16
C LYS A 126 -5.12 -4.23 21.80
N MET A 127 -4.08 -3.67 21.16
CA MET A 127 -3.60 -4.10 19.84
C MET A 127 -2.64 -5.28 19.93
N LEU A 128 -1.96 -5.48 21.06
CA LEU A 128 -0.95 -6.52 21.23
C LEU A 128 -1.44 -7.94 20.90
N PRO A 129 -2.65 -8.38 21.30
CA PRO A 129 -3.13 -9.72 20.96
C PRO A 129 -3.21 -9.96 19.45
N ILE A 130 -3.58 -8.92 18.69
CA ILE A 130 -3.70 -8.98 17.23
C ILE A 130 -2.31 -8.99 16.60
N ILE A 131 -1.43 -8.07 17.01
CA ILE A 131 -0.05 -7.95 16.51
C ILE A 131 0.77 -9.20 16.85
N GLY A 132 0.55 -9.79 18.02
CA GLY A 132 1.26 -10.98 18.49
C GLY A 132 0.93 -12.25 17.67
N GLN A 133 -0.26 -12.34 17.08
CA GLN A 133 -0.65 -13.45 16.21
C GLN A 133 -0.04 -13.36 14.82
N LEU A 134 0.43 -12.19 14.42
CA LEU A 134 1.09 -11.95 13.15
C LEU A 134 2.58 -12.27 13.24
N GLN A 135 3.17 -12.65 12.11
CA GLN A 135 4.64 -12.79 11.97
C GLN A 135 5.26 -11.62 11.18
N ASN A 136 4.45 -10.68 10.78
CA ASN A 136 4.83 -9.53 9.99
C ASN A 136 5.83 -8.63 10.71
N ASN A 137 6.73 -7.99 9.95
CA ASN A 137 7.61 -6.95 10.46
C ASN A 137 6.84 -5.69 10.83
N ILE A 138 7.35 -4.97 11.81
CA ILE A 138 6.73 -3.78 12.38
C ILE A 138 7.71 -2.63 12.23
N GLU A 139 7.37 -1.63 11.44
CA GLU A 139 8.13 -0.38 11.38
C GLU A 139 7.49 0.66 12.30
N ILE A 140 8.28 1.22 13.20
CA ILE A 140 7.86 2.29 14.10
C ILE A 140 8.56 3.56 13.66
N SER A 141 7.81 4.52 13.14
CA SER A 141 8.35 5.76 12.62
C SER A 141 7.89 6.98 13.42
N GLY A 142 8.88 7.80 13.84
CA GLY A 142 8.66 9.03 14.56
C GLY A 142 8.70 10.24 13.64
N HIS A 143 7.76 11.17 13.85
CA HIS A 143 7.69 12.45 13.14
C HIS A 143 7.54 13.60 14.15
N THR A 144 8.24 14.66 13.89
CA THR A 144 8.23 15.87 14.70
C THR A 144 7.93 17.09 13.84
N ASP A 145 7.85 18.23 14.46
CA ASP A 145 7.79 19.52 13.78
C ASP A 145 9.09 20.28 14.09
N GLU A 146 9.51 21.19 13.23
CA GLU A 146 10.71 22.00 13.39
C GLU A 146 10.79 22.69 14.78
N SER A 147 9.64 23.10 15.32
CA SER A 147 9.54 23.75 16.63
C SER A 147 9.58 22.81 17.84
N ASP A 148 9.78 21.49 17.63
CA ASP A 148 9.62 20.47 18.68
C ASP A 148 10.95 20.11 19.39
N SER A 149 12.07 20.71 18.99
CA SER A 149 13.37 20.50 19.64
C SER A 149 13.35 21.01 21.09
N ASN A 150 14.13 20.37 21.96
CA ASN A 150 14.29 20.76 23.35
C ASN A 150 15.76 20.61 23.79
N LYS A 151 16.07 21.04 25.04
CA LYS A 151 17.46 20.97 25.55
C LYS A 151 18.05 19.56 25.57
N LYS A 152 17.23 18.53 25.73
CA LYS A 152 17.67 17.12 25.77
C LYS A 152 17.84 16.53 24.37
N TYR A 153 17.02 16.99 23.42
CA TYR A 153 17.02 16.56 22.03
C TYR A 153 17.09 17.78 21.12
N PRO A 154 18.29 18.28 20.82
CA PRO A 154 18.46 19.54 20.08
C PRO A 154 18.06 19.40 18.59
N SER A 155 18.00 18.18 18.07
CA SER A 155 17.60 17.90 16.68
C SER A 155 16.21 17.26 16.62
N SER A 156 15.40 17.65 15.62
CA SER A 156 14.13 17.02 15.29
C SER A 156 14.30 15.52 14.99
N TRP A 157 15.45 15.13 14.41
CA TRP A 157 15.82 13.75 14.15
C TRP A 157 16.00 12.94 15.43
N GLU A 158 16.79 13.44 16.37
CA GLU A 158 17.03 12.77 17.64
C GLU A 158 15.74 12.56 18.43
N LEU A 159 14.88 13.59 18.48
CA LEU A 159 13.62 13.52 19.19
C LEU A 159 12.66 12.50 18.54
N SER A 160 12.61 12.45 17.21
CA SER A 160 11.75 11.52 16.48
C SER A 160 12.18 10.06 16.67
N VAL A 161 13.50 9.80 16.60
CA VAL A 161 14.06 8.46 16.88
C VAL A 161 13.82 8.07 18.33
N ALA A 162 14.07 8.98 19.29
CA ALA A 162 13.87 8.68 20.71
C ALA A 162 12.42 8.30 21.02
N ARG A 163 11.44 8.99 20.43
CA ARG A 163 10.01 8.68 20.57
C ARG A 163 9.66 7.32 19.99
N ALA A 164 10.14 7.02 18.79
CA ALA A 164 9.92 5.71 18.16
C ALA A 164 10.57 4.58 18.94
N SER A 165 11.79 4.78 19.47
CA SER A 165 12.53 3.79 20.27
C SER A 165 11.82 3.45 21.59
N VAL A 166 11.16 4.41 22.24
CA VAL A 166 10.43 4.14 23.49
C VAL A 166 9.19 3.26 23.22
N ILE A 167 8.53 3.44 22.08
CA ILE A 167 7.42 2.55 21.69
C ILE A 167 7.96 1.17 21.32
N ALA A 168 9.09 1.07 20.62
CA ALA A 168 9.74 -0.20 20.33
C ALA A 168 10.08 -0.96 21.62
N ALA A 169 10.70 -0.31 22.60
CA ALA A 169 10.99 -0.89 23.90
C ALA A 169 9.75 -1.34 24.67
N PHE A 170 8.64 -0.61 24.51
CA PHE A 170 7.36 -1.04 25.08
C PHE A 170 6.84 -2.32 24.41
N LEU A 171 6.87 -2.43 23.08
CA LEU A 171 6.46 -3.66 22.37
C LEU A 171 7.36 -4.85 22.72
N GLU A 172 8.68 -4.63 22.80
CA GLU A 172 9.64 -5.64 23.26
C GLU A 172 9.31 -6.14 24.68
N SER A 173 9.00 -5.24 25.61
CA SER A 173 8.58 -5.58 26.97
C SER A 173 7.31 -6.43 27.02
N LYS A 174 6.51 -6.44 25.95
CA LYS A 174 5.30 -7.23 25.77
C LYS A 174 5.50 -8.48 24.93
N LEU A 175 6.73 -8.95 24.82
CA LEU A 175 7.13 -10.19 24.16
C LEU A 175 6.98 -10.18 22.62
N ILE A 176 6.94 -9.02 21.99
CA ILE A 176 7.09 -8.93 20.53
C ILE A 176 8.57 -9.12 20.19
N PRO A 177 8.95 -10.08 19.30
CA PRO A 177 10.33 -10.33 18.95
C PRO A 177 11.02 -9.10 18.35
N VAL A 178 12.23 -8.78 18.83
CA VAL A 178 13.01 -7.60 18.38
C VAL A 178 13.38 -7.67 16.91
N GLU A 179 13.54 -8.87 16.37
CA GLU A 179 13.87 -9.11 14.97
C GLU A 179 12.79 -8.59 14.02
N ARG A 180 11.56 -8.46 14.53
CA ARG A 180 10.41 -7.91 13.78
C ARG A 180 10.31 -6.41 13.88
N ILE A 181 11.00 -5.76 14.82
CA ILE A 181 10.83 -4.34 15.13
C ILE A 181 11.90 -3.53 14.41
N GLN A 182 11.47 -2.59 13.57
CA GLN A 182 12.32 -1.60 12.94
C GLN A 182 11.96 -0.22 13.47
N VAL A 183 12.95 0.61 13.73
CA VAL A 183 12.76 1.96 14.26
C VAL A 183 13.30 2.98 13.26
N ALA A 184 12.49 3.95 12.90
CA ALA A 184 12.86 5.05 12.02
C ALA A 184 12.47 6.39 12.64
N GLY A 185 13.31 7.40 12.45
CA GLY A 185 12.98 8.78 12.82
C GLY A 185 13.13 9.66 11.61
N TYR A 186 12.08 10.36 11.25
CA TYR A 186 12.05 11.23 10.07
C TYR A 186 12.11 12.71 10.43
N GLY A 187 12.13 13.06 11.72
CA GLY A 187 12.11 14.46 12.11
C GLY A 187 10.92 15.21 11.49
N ASP A 188 11.20 16.35 10.93
CA ASP A 188 10.30 17.22 10.17
C ASP A 188 10.35 17.03 8.65
N SER A 189 11.19 16.08 8.16
CA SER A 189 11.44 15.89 6.72
C SER A 189 10.25 15.31 5.94
N ARG A 190 9.29 14.65 6.62
CA ARG A 190 8.10 14.03 6.01
C ARG A 190 6.80 14.56 6.64
N PRO A 191 6.44 15.83 6.42
CA PRO A 191 5.21 16.37 6.94
C PRO A 191 4.00 15.74 6.23
N ARG A 192 2.94 15.41 7.00
CA ARG A 192 1.66 14.93 6.44
C ARG A 192 0.83 16.08 5.91
N PHE A 193 0.94 17.24 6.56
CA PHE A 193 0.26 18.47 6.18
C PHE A 193 1.25 19.61 6.12
N ASN A 194 1.03 20.57 5.20
CA ASN A 194 1.82 21.79 5.15
C ASN A 194 1.70 22.54 6.50
N PRO A 195 2.81 22.88 7.19
CA PRO A 195 2.81 23.38 8.58
C PRO A 195 2.35 24.84 8.73
N ASP A 196 1.39 25.31 7.93
CA ASP A 196 0.92 26.69 7.89
C ASP A 196 0.24 27.14 9.20
N THR A 197 -0.44 26.22 9.89
CA THR A 197 -1.20 26.50 11.11
C THR A 197 -0.71 25.64 12.28
N ALA A 198 -0.91 26.14 13.52
CA ALA A 198 -0.58 25.38 14.71
C ALA A 198 -1.30 24.02 14.77
N TYR A 199 -2.52 23.94 14.26
CA TYR A 199 -3.28 22.70 14.17
C TYR A 199 -2.60 21.68 13.24
N LYS A 200 -2.21 22.09 12.03
CA LYS A 200 -1.50 21.22 11.08
C LYS A 200 -0.12 20.80 11.59
N ARG A 201 0.61 21.68 12.27
CA ARG A 201 1.86 21.33 12.96
C ARG A 201 1.64 20.24 14.01
N ASN A 202 0.56 20.32 14.80
CA ASN A 202 0.22 19.28 15.76
C ASN A 202 -0.09 17.92 15.10
N LEU A 203 -0.73 17.90 13.94
CA LEU A 203 -0.99 16.69 13.18
C LEU A 203 0.29 16.06 12.57
N ASN A 204 1.31 16.89 12.29
CA ASN A 204 2.61 16.40 11.84
C ASN A 204 3.40 15.72 12.97
N ARG A 205 3.15 16.11 14.22
CA ARG A 205 3.76 15.51 15.42
C ARG A 205 3.05 14.21 15.75
N ARG A 206 3.55 13.10 15.19
CA ARG A 206 2.92 11.80 15.28
C ARG A 206 3.96 10.69 15.41
N VAL A 207 3.51 9.52 15.84
CA VAL A 207 4.23 8.27 15.67
C VAL A 207 3.34 7.30 14.92
N GLN A 208 3.91 6.61 13.97
CA GLN A 208 3.25 5.63 13.13
C GLN A 208 3.82 4.25 13.42
N ILE A 209 2.95 3.26 13.52
CA ILE A 209 3.30 1.85 13.61
C ILE A 209 2.74 1.21 12.36
N LEU A 210 3.62 0.72 11.50
CA LEU A 210 3.27 0.08 10.24
C LEU A 210 3.55 -1.42 10.32
N LEU A 211 2.51 -2.22 10.17
CA LEU A 211 2.61 -3.67 10.02
C LEU A 211 2.84 -3.96 8.53
N LEU A 212 4.04 -4.40 8.17
CA LEU A 212 4.43 -4.65 6.78
C LEU A 212 3.79 -5.93 6.23
N PRO A 213 3.48 -6.01 4.93
CA PRO A 213 3.05 -7.25 4.30
C PRO A 213 4.15 -8.32 4.33
N GLU A 214 3.76 -9.60 4.25
CA GLU A 214 4.68 -10.74 4.37
C GLU A 214 5.78 -10.77 3.28
N ASP A 215 5.50 -10.27 2.09
CA ASP A 215 6.45 -10.20 0.98
C ASP A 215 7.57 -9.18 1.15
N GLN A 216 7.47 -8.28 2.13
CA GLN A 216 8.51 -7.30 2.49
C GLN A 216 9.30 -7.70 3.75
N THR A 217 9.04 -8.88 4.30
CA THR A 217 9.79 -9.43 5.43
C THR A 217 11.08 -10.09 4.91
N ARG A 218 12.18 -9.37 4.91
CA ARG A 218 13.54 -9.91 4.72
C ARG A 218 14.41 -9.61 5.91
#